data_9d2cb336484ef901ea51c282b4782966
#
_entry.id   9d2cb336484ef901ea51c282b4782966
#
_cell.length_a   1.000
_cell.length_b   1.000
_cell.length_c   1.000
_cell.angle_alpha   90.00
_cell.angle_beta   90.00
_cell.angle_gamma   90.00
#
_symmetry.space_group_name_H-M   'P 1'
#
loop_
_entity.id
_entity.type
_entity.pdbx_description
1 polymer ?
#
loop_
_entity_poly.entity_id
_entity_poly.type
_entity_poly.pdbx_seq_one_letter_code
_entity_poly.pdbx_strand_id
1 'polypeptide(L)'
;MKGYKDFVANLARNNENRVFLNSDERHALVVLVEIFKQAKDTVRIFAGNLCEHVGNEPDYIEAVSDFIERGGKIRILLNKADEKSMKSSNLFKRLAFYEDNQNDVVVKKTTAEPYFMQDGNKNYVHFTIADENAYRIETDIENRTAVCNMNNPDIAKAYIAIFDEIFSQDYSVQVQLNDMFK
;
A
#
# COMPACT_ATOMS: atom_id res chain seq x y z
N MET A 1 21.54 -4.71 2.88
CA MET A 1 20.61 -3.57 2.65
C MET A 1 21.00 -2.69 1.47
N LYS A 2 22.19 -2.07 1.42
CA LYS A 2 22.56 -1.13 0.32
C LYS A 2 22.37 -1.77 -1.08
N GLY A 3 22.91 -2.95 -1.31
CA GLY A 3 22.77 -3.65 -2.61
C GLY A 3 21.33 -3.93 -3.02
N TYR A 4 20.43 -4.27 -2.07
CA TYR A 4 19.02 -4.48 -2.37
C TYR A 4 18.31 -3.15 -2.70
N LYS A 5 18.61 -2.08 -1.96
CA LYS A 5 18.08 -0.74 -2.25
C LYS A 5 18.50 -0.27 -3.65
N ASP A 6 19.79 -0.41 -3.99
CA ASP A 6 20.30 -0.04 -5.31
C ASP A 6 19.65 -0.88 -6.42
N PHE A 7 19.44 -2.18 -6.18
CA PHE A 7 18.76 -3.08 -7.10
C PHE A 7 17.32 -2.65 -7.37
N VAL A 8 16.52 -2.43 -6.32
CA VAL A 8 15.11 -2.02 -6.45
C VAL A 8 15.00 -0.65 -7.12
N ALA A 9 15.84 0.31 -6.71
CA ALA A 9 15.87 1.64 -7.32
C ALA A 9 16.25 1.61 -8.82
N ASN A 10 17.12 0.69 -9.23
CA ASN A 10 17.44 0.52 -10.65
C ASN A 10 16.26 -0.05 -11.45
N LEU A 11 15.57 -1.08 -10.92
CA LEU A 11 14.37 -1.63 -11.56
C LEU A 11 13.30 -0.55 -11.73
N ALA A 12 13.06 0.25 -10.71
CA ALA A 12 12.10 1.33 -10.72
C ALA A 12 12.46 2.43 -11.72
N ARG A 13 13.71 2.91 -11.70
CA ARG A 13 14.21 3.97 -12.62
C ARG A 13 14.14 3.55 -14.08
N ASN A 14 14.46 2.29 -14.38
CA ASN A 14 14.45 1.76 -15.73
C ASN A 14 13.08 1.26 -16.16
N ASN A 15 12.09 1.32 -15.29
CA ASN A 15 10.73 0.82 -15.53
C ASN A 15 10.76 -0.65 -16.02
N GLU A 16 11.55 -1.50 -15.34
CA GLU A 16 11.78 -2.88 -15.76
C GLU A 16 10.60 -3.79 -15.41
N ASN A 17 10.13 -4.55 -16.38
CA ASN A 17 9.20 -5.67 -16.14
C ASN A 17 10.00 -6.90 -15.69
N ARG A 18 10.33 -6.92 -14.42
CA ARG A 18 11.05 -8.01 -13.80
C ARG A 18 10.43 -8.34 -12.45
N VAL A 19 10.03 -9.60 -12.27
CA VAL A 19 9.57 -10.11 -10.97
C VAL A 19 10.77 -10.24 -10.03
N PHE A 20 10.60 -9.75 -8.81
CA PHE A 20 11.55 -9.92 -7.73
C PHE A 20 10.83 -10.11 -6.38
N LEU A 21 11.57 -10.56 -5.38
CA LEU A 21 11.00 -10.88 -4.07
C LEU A 21 11.52 -9.90 -3.01
N ASN A 22 10.66 -9.56 -2.06
CA ASN A 22 11.12 -9.10 -0.76
C ASN A 22 10.94 -10.22 0.28
N SER A 23 11.92 -10.38 1.15
CA SER A 23 12.01 -11.50 2.08
C SER A 23 11.67 -11.15 3.53
N ASP A 24 11.55 -9.88 3.86
CA ASP A 24 11.33 -9.38 5.21
C ASP A 24 10.80 -7.94 5.22
N GLU A 25 10.58 -7.41 6.43
CA GLU A 25 10.05 -6.05 6.63
C GLU A 25 10.99 -4.95 6.13
N ARG A 26 12.32 -5.13 6.24
CA ARG A 26 13.29 -4.12 5.77
C ARG A 26 13.31 -4.04 4.25
N HIS A 27 13.19 -5.19 3.59
CA HIS A 27 13.02 -5.24 2.13
C HIS A 27 11.67 -4.68 1.71
N ALA A 28 10.59 -4.94 2.47
CA ALA A 28 9.28 -4.37 2.23
C ALA A 28 9.31 -2.83 2.26
N LEU A 29 9.98 -2.24 3.27
CA LEU A 29 10.15 -0.79 3.37
C LEU A 29 10.83 -0.21 2.12
N VAL A 30 11.94 -0.82 1.67
CA VAL A 30 12.64 -0.36 0.46
C VAL A 30 11.72 -0.38 -0.77
N VAL A 31 11.00 -1.48 -0.98
CA VAL A 31 10.10 -1.62 -2.14
C VAL A 31 8.98 -0.59 -2.10
N LEU A 32 8.33 -0.43 -0.94
CA LEU A 32 7.21 0.51 -0.78
C LEU A 32 7.64 1.96 -0.96
N VAL A 33 8.78 2.35 -0.41
CA VAL A 33 9.36 3.69 -0.61
C VAL A 33 9.63 3.95 -2.10
N GLU A 34 10.21 2.98 -2.83
CA GLU A 34 10.47 3.16 -4.26
C GLU A 34 9.18 3.17 -5.09
N ILE A 35 8.16 2.39 -4.73
CA ILE A 35 6.82 2.46 -5.36
C ILE A 35 6.25 3.88 -5.24
N PHE A 36 6.23 4.47 -4.04
CA PHE A 36 5.71 5.83 -3.84
C PHE A 36 6.53 6.90 -4.58
N LYS A 37 7.85 6.75 -4.65
CA LYS A 37 8.73 7.67 -5.40
C LYS A 37 8.45 7.67 -6.90
N GLN A 38 8.11 6.51 -7.47
CA GLN A 38 7.86 6.36 -8.90
C GLN A 38 6.41 6.61 -9.29
N ALA A 39 5.47 6.45 -8.37
CA ALA A 39 4.04 6.66 -8.58
C ALA A 39 3.74 8.10 -9.05
N LYS A 40 2.84 8.26 -10.01
CA LYS A 40 2.51 9.54 -10.65
C LYS A 40 1.07 9.97 -10.43
N ASP A 41 0.12 9.01 -10.33
CA ASP A 41 -1.30 9.31 -10.26
C ASP A 41 -1.96 8.70 -9.03
N THR A 42 -2.02 7.39 -8.90
CA THR A 42 -2.81 6.74 -7.86
C THR A 42 -2.07 5.56 -7.22
N VAL A 43 -2.02 5.54 -5.89
CA VAL A 43 -1.59 4.37 -5.11
C VAL A 43 -2.78 3.77 -4.39
N ARG A 44 -3.00 2.46 -4.58
CA ARG A 44 -4.01 1.65 -3.92
C ARG A 44 -3.35 0.68 -2.95
N ILE A 45 -3.83 0.65 -1.71
CA ILE A 45 -3.29 -0.20 -0.65
C ILE A 45 -4.41 -1.03 -0.04
N PHE A 46 -4.29 -2.34 -0.08
CA PHE A 46 -5.09 -3.26 0.72
C PHE A 46 -4.20 -3.86 1.82
N ALA A 47 -4.53 -3.62 3.08
CA ALA A 47 -3.71 -4.05 4.22
C ALA A 47 -4.55 -4.42 5.44
N GLY A 48 -3.90 -5.03 6.46
CA GLY A 48 -4.52 -5.29 7.76
C GLY A 48 -4.82 -3.99 8.50
N ASN A 49 -3.81 -3.31 9.01
CA ASN A 49 -3.98 -2.08 9.78
C ASN A 49 -3.08 -0.90 9.40
N LEU A 50 -1.91 -1.11 8.81
CA LEU A 50 -0.90 -0.08 8.50
C LEU A 50 -0.47 0.81 9.71
N CYS A 51 -0.86 0.45 10.93
CA CYS A 51 -0.61 1.26 12.12
C CYS A 51 0.74 0.98 12.77
N GLU A 52 1.39 -0.10 12.36
CA GLU A 52 2.62 -0.62 12.96
C GLU A 52 3.65 -0.92 11.87
N HIS A 53 4.87 -1.31 12.28
CA HIS A 53 5.92 -1.73 11.38
C HIS A 53 6.22 -0.68 10.28
N VAL A 54 6.21 -1.09 9.03
CA VAL A 54 6.50 -0.22 7.88
C VAL A 54 5.63 1.05 7.85
N GLY A 55 4.37 0.95 8.27
CA GLY A 55 3.45 2.10 8.32
C GLY A 55 3.88 3.23 9.27
N ASN A 56 4.75 2.96 10.24
CA ASN A 56 5.30 3.95 11.17
C ASN A 56 6.75 4.35 10.86
N GLU A 57 7.37 3.76 9.84
CA GLU A 57 8.74 4.11 9.44
C GLU A 57 8.78 5.52 8.83
N PRO A 58 9.71 6.38 9.30
CA PRO A 58 9.82 7.76 8.80
C PRO A 58 10.00 7.84 7.29
N ASP A 59 10.85 6.99 6.70
CA ASP A 59 11.12 6.96 5.26
C ASP A 59 9.85 6.66 4.46
N TYR A 60 8.97 5.78 4.99
CA TYR A 60 7.70 5.46 4.37
C TYR A 60 6.72 6.63 4.44
N ILE A 61 6.59 7.25 5.62
CA ILE A 61 5.70 8.41 5.83
C ILE A 61 6.15 9.59 4.96
N GLU A 62 7.45 9.82 4.83
CA GLU A 62 8.01 10.85 3.95
C GLU A 62 7.66 10.56 2.48
N ALA A 63 7.90 9.33 2.00
CA ALA A 63 7.59 8.96 0.62
C ALA A 63 6.08 9.09 0.28
N VAL A 64 5.20 8.73 1.22
CA VAL A 64 3.74 8.93 1.13
C VAL A 64 3.41 10.41 1.06
N SER A 65 4.01 11.23 1.94
CA SER A 65 3.81 12.68 1.98
C SER A 65 4.22 13.35 0.68
N ASP A 66 5.42 13.07 0.19
CA ASP A 66 5.95 13.60 -1.06
C ASP A 66 5.05 13.23 -2.27
N PHE A 67 4.50 12.02 -2.26
CA PHE A 67 3.58 11.57 -3.30
C PHE A 67 2.29 12.39 -3.30
N ILE A 68 1.68 12.62 -2.13
CA ILE A 68 0.46 13.42 -2.00
C ILE A 68 0.75 14.88 -2.39
N GLU A 69 1.87 15.45 -1.96
CA GLU A 69 2.26 16.83 -2.25
C GLU A 69 2.52 17.08 -3.74
N ARG A 70 2.87 16.04 -4.49
CA ARG A 70 2.95 16.06 -5.96
C ARG A 70 1.58 15.92 -6.67
N GLY A 71 0.47 15.86 -5.92
CA GLY A 71 -0.88 15.68 -6.45
C GLY A 71 -1.32 14.22 -6.61
N GLY A 72 -0.59 13.30 -6.03
CA GLY A 72 -0.92 11.87 -6.04
C GLY A 72 -2.17 11.54 -5.22
N LYS A 73 -2.92 10.55 -5.65
CA LYS A 73 -4.16 10.08 -5.02
C LYS A 73 -3.90 8.81 -4.23
N ILE A 74 -4.40 8.75 -3.00
CA ILE A 74 -4.26 7.56 -2.16
C ILE A 74 -5.63 6.96 -1.87
N ARG A 75 -5.74 5.65 -2.08
CA ARG A 75 -6.90 4.82 -1.73
C ARG A 75 -6.44 3.67 -0.83
N ILE A 76 -7.00 3.59 0.37
CA ILE A 76 -6.61 2.56 1.35
C ILE A 76 -7.85 1.77 1.77
N LEU A 77 -7.72 0.45 1.76
CA LEU A 77 -8.65 -0.50 2.35
C LEU A 77 -7.97 -1.22 3.52
N LEU A 78 -8.61 -1.21 4.69
CA LEU A 78 -8.11 -1.83 5.90
C LEU A 78 -9.11 -2.85 6.44
N ASN A 79 -8.68 -4.10 6.63
CA ASN A 79 -9.59 -5.15 7.13
C ASN A 79 -9.40 -5.53 8.60
N LYS A 80 -8.36 -5.01 9.27
CA LYS A 80 -8.07 -5.31 10.70
C LYS A 80 -7.73 -4.04 11.51
N ALA A 81 -8.01 -2.83 10.99
CA ALA A 81 -7.71 -1.60 11.69
C ALA A 81 -8.78 -1.27 12.75
N ASP A 82 -8.35 -1.06 13.97
CA ASP A 82 -9.14 -0.47 15.04
C ASP A 82 -8.81 1.03 15.23
N GLU A 83 -9.75 1.76 15.82
CA GLU A 83 -9.63 3.20 15.99
C GLU A 83 -8.47 3.60 16.89
N LYS A 84 -8.18 2.83 17.94
CA LYS A 84 -7.10 3.11 18.89
C LYS A 84 -5.74 3.02 18.22
N SER A 85 -5.50 1.97 17.44
CA SER A 85 -4.27 1.78 16.68
C SER A 85 -4.10 2.89 15.63
N MET A 86 -5.16 3.27 14.93
CA MET A 86 -5.11 4.37 13.96
C MET A 86 -4.77 5.70 14.64
N LYS A 87 -5.40 6.03 15.78
CA LYS A 87 -5.09 7.25 16.56
C LYS A 87 -3.65 7.34 17.06
N SER A 88 -3.00 6.21 17.29
CA SER A 88 -1.59 6.18 17.72
C SER A 88 -0.59 6.22 16.55
N SER A 89 -1.04 6.01 15.32
CA SER A 89 -0.18 5.94 14.14
C SER A 89 0.22 7.32 13.62
N ASN A 90 1.52 7.51 13.38
CA ASN A 90 2.04 8.72 12.75
C ASN A 90 1.62 8.84 11.27
N LEU A 91 1.50 7.71 10.57
CA LEU A 91 0.99 7.70 9.20
C LEU A 91 -0.44 8.27 9.14
N PHE A 92 -1.36 7.77 9.99
CA PHE A 92 -2.74 8.24 9.95
C PHE A 92 -2.91 9.69 10.41
N LYS A 93 -2.08 10.16 11.34
CA LYS A 93 -2.01 11.60 11.66
C LYS A 93 -1.61 12.44 10.44
N ARG A 94 -0.64 11.96 9.66
CA ARG A 94 -0.20 12.65 8.44
C ARG A 94 -1.27 12.61 7.35
N LEU A 95 -1.93 11.47 7.15
CA LEU A 95 -3.02 11.33 6.19
C LEU A 95 -4.23 12.20 6.55
N ALA A 96 -4.57 12.34 7.85
CA ALA A 96 -5.61 13.23 8.32
C ALA A 96 -5.33 14.70 7.98
N PHE A 97 -4.08 15.14 8.12
CA PHE A 97 -3.67 16.48 7.69
C PHE A 97 -3.93 16.74 6.21
N TYR A 98 -3.64 15.75 5.36
CA TYR A 98 -3.88 15.87 3.92
C TYR A 98 -5.38 15.79 3.56
N GLU A 99 -6.15 14.95 4.23
CA GLU A 99 -7.61 14.89 4.07
C GLU A 99 -8.26 16.24 4.41
N ASP A 100 -7.86 16.89 5.52
CA ASP A 100 -8.34 18.19 5.94
C ASP A 100 -7.98 19.32 4.95
N ASN A 101 -6.84 19.20 4.27
CA ASN A 101 -6.39 20.13 3.24
C ASN A 101 -6.89 19.78 1.82
N GLN A 102 -7.94 18.98 1.72
CA GLN A 102 -8.64 18.63 0.48
C GLN A 102 -7.77 17.88 -0.55
N ASN A 103 -6.73 17.18 -0.09
CA ASN A 103 -6.00 16.27 -0.94
C ASN A 103 -6.80 14.98 -1.17
N ASP A 104 -6.51 14.29 -2.27
CA ASP A 104 -7.25 13.09 -2.67
C ASP A 104 -6.79 11.84 -1.90
N VAL A 105 -7.08 11.82 -0.59
CA VAL A 105 -6.80 10.74 0.35
C VAL A 105 -8.11 10.15 0.83
N VAL A 106 -8.32 8.85 0.57
CA VAL A 106 -9.51 8.15 1.03
C VAL A 106 -9.12 6.83 1.71
N VAL A 107 -9.54 6.68 2.96
CA VAL A 107 -9.34 5.46 3.75
C VAL A 107 -10.69 4.83 4.05
N LYS A 108 -10.84 3.54 3.80
CA LYS A 108 -12.03 2.77 4.17
C LYS A 108 -11.67 1.55 5.01
N LYS A 109 -12.54 1.20 5.94
CA LYS A 109 -12.54 -0.10 6.61
C LYS A 109 -13.41 -1.06 5.83
N THR A 110 -12.98 -2.31 5.71
CA THR A 110 -13.72 -3.35 4.98
C THR A 110 -13.70 -4.67 5.73
N THR A 111 -14.66 -5.54 5.46
CA THR A 111 -14.66 -6.94 5.93
C THR A 111 -14.13 -7.91 4.88
N ALA A 112 -13.70 -7.42 3.72
CA ALA A 112 -13.18 -8.27 2.66
C ALA A 112 -11.82 -8.88 3.06
N GLU A 113 -11.60 -10.11 2.59
CA GLU A 113 -10.36 -10.85 2.79
C GLU A 113 -9.94 -11.49 1.45
N PRO A 114 -9.33 -10.71 0.54
CA PRO A 114 -8.87 -11.24 -0.74
C PRO A 114 -7.82 -12.34 -0.55
N TYR A 115 -7.95 -13.40 -1.34
CA TYR A 115 -7.07 -14.56 -1.27
C TYR A 115 -6.84 -15.17 -2.65
N PHE A 116 -5.81 -15.98 -2.78
CA PHE A 116 -5.63 -16.91 -3.87
C PHE A 116 -5.62 -18.36 -3.35
N MET A 117 -5.94 -19.30 -4.23
CA MET A 117 -5.90 -20.72 -3.90
C MET A 117 -4.53 -21.30 -4.26
N GLN A 118 -3.89 -21.95 -3.30
CA GLN A 118 -2.66 -22.72 -3.52
C GLN A 118 -2.75 -24.04 -2.78
N ASP A 119 -2.55 -25.14 -3.50
CA ASP A 119 -2.60 -26.49 -2.94
C ASP A 119 -3.86 -26.79 -2.11
N GLY A 120 -5.01 -26.26 -2.55
CA GLY A 120 -6.30 -26.41 -1.89
C GLY A 120 -6.52 -25.49 -0.67
N ASN A 121 -5.55 -24.65 -0.31
CA ASN A 121 -5.64 -23.72 0.81
C ASN A 121 -5.87 -22.30 0.33
N LYS A 122 -6.60 -21.50 1.15
CA LYS A 122 -6.72 -20.06 0.97
C LYS A 122 -5.49 -19.36 1.52
N ASN A 123 -4.82 -18.60 0.68
CA ASN A 123 -3.71 -17.73 1.08
C ASN A 123 -4.18 -16.29 0.94
N TYR A 124 -4.41 -15.62 2.07
CA TYR A 124 -4.82 -14.22 2.12
C TYR A 124 -3.68 -13.31 1.66
N VAL A 125 -4.04 -12.21 1.01
CA VAL A 125 -3.08 -11.29 0.43
C VAL A 125 -3.30 -9.86 0.91
N HIS A 126 -2.20 -9.17 1.16
CA HIS A 126 -2.15 -7.71 1.20
C HIS A 126 -1.41 -7.22 -0.04
N PHE A 127 -1.74 -6.04 -0.53
CA PHE A 127 -1.06 -5.54 -1.71
C PHE A 127 -1.03 -4.00 -1.77
N THR A 128 -0.02 -3.49 -2.45
CA THR A 128 0.12 -2.09 -2.85
C THR A 128 0.32 -2.06 -4.35
N ILE A 129 -0.52 -1.27 -5.04
CA ILE A 129 -0.44 -1.09 -6.49
C ILE A 129 -0.29 0.40 -6.77
N ALA A 130 0.71 0.75 -7.58
CA ALA A 130 0.91 2.12 -8.01
C ALA A 130 0.61 2.27 -9.49
N ASP A 131 -0.17 3.29 -9.81
CA ASP A 131 -0.68 3.57 -11.14
C ASP A 131 -1.33 2.31 -11.74
N GLU A 132 -0.93 1.91 -12.93
CA GLU A 132 -1.37 0.65 -13.55
C GLU A 132 -0.21 -0.32 -13.81
N ASN A 133 0.94 -0.14 -13.14
CA ASN A 133 2.18 -0.79 -13.51
C ASN A 133 2.90 -1.51 -12.37
N ALA A 134 3.13 -0.82 -11.25
CA ALA A 134 3.96 -1.35 -10.19
C ALA A 134 3.10 -2.01 -9.12
N TYR A 135 3.63 -3.09 -8.55
CA TYR A 135 2.97 -3.78 -7.45
C TYR A 135 3.94 -4.39 -6.44
N ARG A 136 3.46 -4.50 -5.23
CA ARG A 136 3.93 -5.39 -4.18
C ARG A 136 2.74 -6.19 -3.67
N ILE A 137 2.77 -7.52 -3.86
CA ILE A 137 1.72 -8.45 -3.41
C ILE A 137 2.32 -9.33 -2.32
N GLU A 138 1.85 -9.15 -1.10
CA GLU A 138 2.29 -9.88 0.09
C GLU A 138 1.59 -11.24 0.12
N THR A 139 2.35 -12.29 -0.14
CA THR A 139 1.87 -13.67 -0.26
C THR A 139 2.02 -14.45 1.04
N ASP A 140 2.84 -13.94 1.95
CA ASP A 140 2.98 -14.42 3.32
C ASP A 140 2.97 -13.20 4.26
N ILE A 141 1.81 -12.96 4.87
CA ILE A 141 1.56 -11.79 5.70
C ILE A 141 2.37 -11.86 7.01
N GLU A 142 2.58 -13.05 7.56
CA GLU A 142 3.29 -13.24 8.83
C GLU A 142 4.78 -12.94 8.67
N ASN A 143 5.39 -13.44 7.59
CA ASN A 143 6.81 -13.25 7.31
C ASN A 143 7.10 -11.98 6.48
N ARG A 144 6.08 -11.23 6.09
CA ARG A 144 6.22 -10.02 5.26
C ARG A 144 6.89 -10.27 3.92
N THR A 145 6.77 -11.50 3.38
CA THR A 145 7.32 -11.81 2.07
C THR A 145 6.35 -11.44 0.96
N ALA A 146 6.87 -10.94 -0.13
CA ALA A 146 6.04 -10.47 -1.23
C ALA A 146 6.68 -10.71 -2.59
N VAL A 147 5.83 -10.82 -3.60
CA VAL A 147 6.20 -10.75 -5.02
C VAL A 147 6.02 -9.32 -5.49
N CYS A 148 7.03 -8.78 -6.15
CA CYS A 148 7.11 -7.39 -6.56
C CYS A 148 7.45 -7.24 -8.04
N ASN A 149 6.99 -6.16 -8.65
CA ASN A 149 7.40 -5.74 -10.00
C ASN A 149 7.19 -4.23 -10.15
N MET A 150 8.08 -3.56 -10.87
CA MET A 150 7.98 -2.10 -11.08
C MET A 150 7.26 -1.74 -12.39
N ASN A 151 7.01 -2.70 -13.28
CA ASN A 151 6.32 -2.46 -14.54
C ASN A 151 5.68 -3.74 -15.11
N ASN A 152 4.59 -4.19 -14.51
CA ASN A 152 3.79 -5.29 -15.05
C ASN A 152 2.30 -4.90 -15.04
N PRO A 153 1.80 -4.27 -16.12
CA PRO A 153 0.44 -3.77 -16.18
C PRO A 153 -0.62 -4.87 -16.12
N ASP A 154 -0.35 -6.08 -16.59
CA ASP A 154 -1.34 -7.15 -16.60
C ASP A 154 -1.72 -7.57 -15.17
N ILE A 155 -0.72 -7.80 -14.33
CA ILE A 155 -0.93 -8.14 -12.91
C ILE A 155 -1.46 -6.92 -12.14
N ALA A 156 -0.90 -5.74 -12.35
CA ALA A 156 -1.35 -4.53 -11.67
C ALA A 156 -2.85 -4.27 -11.93
N LYS A 157 -3.31 -4.33 -13.17
CA LYS A 157 -4.73 -4.14 -13.55
C LYS A 157 -5.65 -5.19 -12.94
N ALA A 158 -5.22 -6.45 -12.85
CA ALA A 158 -6.00 -7.48 -12.20
C ALA A 158 -6.25 -7.17 -10.71
N TYR A 159 -5.23 -6.72 -10.00
CA TYR A 159 -5.38 -6.33 -8.59
C TYR A 159 -6.09 -4.99 -8.40
N ILE A 160 -5.99 -4.06 -9.33
CA ILE A 160 -6.80 -2.83 -9.35
C ILE A 160 -8.28 -3.18 -9.45
N ALA A 161 -8.67 -4.09 -10.35
CA ALA A 161 -10.04 -4.52 -10.48
C ALA A 161 -10.60 -5.13 -9.18
N ILE A 162 -9.83 -5.96 -8.50
CA ILE A 162 -10.19 -6.53 -7.18
C ILE A 162 -10.33 -5.40 -6.15
N PHE A 163 -9.38 -4.47 -6.10
CA PHE A 163 -9.41 -3.36 -5.15
C PHE A 163 -10.64 -2.47 -5.38
N ASP A 164 -10.86 -2.01 -6.61
CA ASP A 164 -11.91 -1.06 -6.95
C ASP A 164 -13.31 -1.70 -6.76
N GLU A 165 -13.45 -3.02 -7.00
CA GLU A 165 -14.66 -3.77 -6.67
C GLU A 165 -14.94 -3.71 -5.16
N ILE A 166 -13.96 -4.09 -4.31
CA ILE A 166 -14.12 -4.06 -2.86
C ILE A 166 -14.35 -2.63 -2.36
N PHE A 167 -13.62 -1.66 -2.91
CA PHE A 167 -13.69 -0.26 -2.50
C PHE A 167 -15.07 0.37 -2.76
N SER A 168 -15.79 -0.09 -3.77
CA SER A 168 -17.13 0.40 -4.13
C SER A 168 -18.28 -0.22 -3.32
N GLN A 169 -18.01 -1.29 -2.57
CA GLN A 169 -19.06 -2.00 -1.83
C GLN A 169 -19.52 -1.26 -0.57
N ASP A 170 -20.76 -1.47 -0.19
CA ASP A 170 -21.37 -0.86 1.01
C ASP A 170 -20.71 -1.31 2.32
N TYR A 171 -20.10 -2.49 2.36
CA TYR A 171 -19.33 -2.98 3.51
C TYR A 171 -17.92 -2.36 3.60
N SER A 172 -17.52 -1.52 2.66
CA SER A 172 -16.30 -0.74 2.69
C SER A 172 -16.60 0.70 3.11
N VAL A 173 -16.56 0.94 4.42
CA VAL A 173 -17.02 2.18 5.04
C VAL A 173 -15.87 3.18 5.17
N GLN A 174 -16.09 4.40 4.69
CA GLN A 174 -15.09 5.47 4.78
C GLN A 174 -14.83 5.87 6.23
N VAL A 175 -13.56 6.06 6.55
CA VAL A 175 -13.08 6.64 7.81
C VAL A 175 -12.83 8.12 7.59
N GLN A 176 -13.44 8.97 8.41
CA GLN A 176 -13.17 10.41 8.41
C GLN A 176 -11.96 10.65 9.32
N LEU A 177 -10.77 10.70 8.74
CA LEU A 177 -9.52 10.79 9.51
C LEU A 177 -9.44 12.11 10.26
N ASN A 178 -9.81 13.22 9.64
CA ASN A 178 -9.79 14.53 10.27
C ASN A 178 -10.67 14.60 11.51
N ASP A 179 -11.78 13.86 11.58
CA ASP A 179 -12.62 13.79 12.79
C ASP A 179 -11.98 12.96 13.90
N MET A 180 -11.14 11.99 13.53
CA MET A 180 -10.46 11.12 14.48
C MET A 180 -9.35 11.85 15.26
N PHE A 181 -8.76 12.90 14.70
CA PHE A 181 -7.61 13.62 15.25
C PHE A 181 -7.93 15.04 15.74
N LYS A 182 -9.22 15.41 15.78
CA LYS A 182 -9.74 16.58 16.50
C LYS A 182 -9.85 16.26 17.98
#